data_1f4fa7b8195c34432861d1113bfe95f2
#
_entry.id   1f4fa7b8195c34432861d1113bfe95f2
#
_cell.length_a   1.000
_cell.length_b   1.000
_cell.length_c   1.000
_cell.angle_alpha   90.00
_cell.angle_beta   90.00
_cell.angle_gamma   90.00
#
_symmetry.space_group_name_H-M   'P 1'
#
loop_
_entity.id
_entity.type
_entity.pdbx_description
1 polymer ?
#
loop_
_entity_poly.entity_id
_entity_poly.type
_entity_poly.pdbx_seq_one_letter_code
_entity_poly.pdbx_strand_id
1 'polypeptide(L)'
;MSKVLEGEWQGDYEMNGYARHVTMKFADRGGDKPGIEFVIVGKKTNNVPVTLLTQEGDFLTIKSDEFGITYDGQFRKEAGEIKGTITQGPFEQPLVMRRAAVTTP
;
A
#
# COMPACT_ATOMS: atom_id res chain seq x y z
N MET A 1 -3.82 14.08 -3.63
CA MET A 1 -2.80 13.06 -3.85
C MET A 1 -2.04 13.33 -5.14
N SER A 2 -0.77 13.02 -5.14
CA SER A 2 0.06 13.21 -6.33
C SER A 2 -0.33 12.22 -7.42
N LYS A 3 -0.42 12.71 -8.67
CA LYS A 3 -0.74 11.85 -9.81
C LYS A 3 0.29 10.74 -10.06
N VAL A 4 1.53 10.91 -9.59
CA VAL A 4 2.55 9.88 -9.76
C VAL A 4 2.24 8.62 -8.97
N LEU A 5 1.38 8.72 -7.95
CA LEU A 5 0.96 7.56 -7.18
C LEU A 5 -0.30 6.89 -7.72
N GLU A 6 -1.00 7.52 -8.67
CA GLU A 6 -2.19 6.90 -9.24
C GLU A 6 -1.86 5.59 -9.91
N GLY A 7 -2.79 4.65 -9.84
CA GLY A 7 -2.67 3.34 -10.45
C GLY A 7 -2.57 2.25 -9.42
N GLU A 8 -2.15 1.09 -9.88
CA GLU A 8 -2.07 -0.10 -9.06
C GLU A 8 -0.64 -0.42 -8.68
N TRP A 9 -0.46 -0.71 -7.41
CA TRP A 9 0.83 -1.09 -6.84
C TRP A 9 0.68 -2.42 -6.14
N GLN A 10 1.72 -3.24 -6.16
CA GLN A 10 1.69 -4.54 -5.49
C GLN A 10 3.03 -4.86 -4.86
N GLY A 11 2.99 -5.69 -3.84
CA GLY A 11 4.18 -6.14 -3.14
C GLY A 11 3.87 -7.35 -2.30
N ASP A 12 4.91 -7.95 -1.75
CA ASP A 12 4.79 -9.16 -0.94
C ASP A 12 5.55 -8.98 0.37
N TYR A 13 5.00 -9.56 1.43
CA TYR A 13 5.68 -9.62 2.71
C TYR A 13 5.35 -10.94 3.41
N GLU A 14 6.12 -11.28 4.41
CA GLU A 14 5.87 -12.46 5.22
C GLU A 14 5.55 -12.05 6.65
N MET A 15 4.58 -12.73 7.24
CA MET A 15 4.23 -12.52 8.64
C MET A 15 3.90 -13.87 9.24
N ASN A 16 4.57 -14.20 10.35
CA ASN A 16 4.41 -15.50 11.02
C ASN A 16 4.69 -16.68 10.10
N GLY A 17 5.63 -16.52 9.17
CA GLY A 17 5.99 -17.58 8.23
C GLY A 17 5.06 -17.73 7.05
N TYR A 18 4.07 -16.87 6.91
CA TYR A 18 3.12 -16.92 5.78
C TYR A 18 3.36 -15.75 4.84
N ALA A 19 3.47 -16.07 3.56
CA ALA A 19 3.58 -15.04 2.53
C ALA A 19 2.23 -14.37 2.29
N ARG A 20 2.25 -13.04 2.14
CA ARG A 20 1.05 -12.26 1.86
C ARG A 20 1.33 -11.33 0.70
N HIS A 21 0.34 -11.19 -0.16
CA HIS A 21 0.41 -10.31 -1.32
C HIS A 21 -0.46 -9.09 -1.07
N VAL A 22 0.11 -7.91 -1.31
CA VAL A 22 -0.59 -6.65 -1.09
C VAL A 22 -0.83 -5.97 -2.42
N THR A 23 -2.04 -5.49 -2.62
CA THR A 23 -2.39 -4.66 -3.77
C THR A 23 -2.96 -3.35 -3.25
N MET A 24 -2.48 -2.26 -3.78
CA MET A 24 -3.00 -0.93 -3.49
C MET A 24 -3.34 -0.24 -4.79
N LYS A 25 -4.55 0.31 -4.89
CA LYS A 25 -4.95 1.13 -6.01
C LYS A 25 -5.24 2.53 -5.51
N PHE A 26 -4.54 3.48 -6.07
CA PHE A 26 -4.74 4.88 -5.75
C PHE A 26 -5.47 5.56 -6.90
N ALA A 27 -6.52 6.29 -6.57
CA ALA A 27 -7.27 7.05 -7.54
C ALA A 27 -7.54 8.45 -7.01
N ASP A 28 -7.37 9.44 -7.86
CA ASP A 28 -7.75 10.79 -7.54
C ASP A 28 -9.23 10.95 -7.89
N ARG A 29 -10.05 11.03 -6.85
CA ARG A 29 -11.51 11.17 -7.04
C ARG A 29 -11.96 12.62 -6.99
N GLY A 30 -11.00 13.55 -6.87
CA GLY A 30 -11.31 14.94 -6.68
C GLY A 30 -11.86 15.19 -5.27
N GLY A 31 -11.68 16.38 -4.74
CA GLY A 31 -12.11 16.70 -3.40
C GLY A 31 -11.12 16.27 -2.34
N ASP A 32 -11.57 16.18 -1.09
CA ASP A 32 -10.71 15.99 0.06
C ASP A 32 -10.37 14.55 0.38
N LYS A 33 -10.94 13.59 -0.36
CA LYS A 33 -10.75 12.18 -0.06
C LYS A 33 -10.10 11.45 -1.23
N PRO A 34 -8.81 11.15 -1.14
CA PRO A 34 -8.19 10.30 -2.13
C PRO A 34 -8.82 8.91 -2.06
N GLY A 35 -9.06 8.31 -3.21
CA GLY A 35 -9.54 6.95 -3.28
C GLY A 35 -8.37 5.98 -3.15
N ILE A 36 -8.49 5.02 -2.24
CA ILE A 36 -7.52 3.96 -2.11
C ILE A 36 -8.25 2.64 -1.88
N GLU A 37 -7.83 1.62 -2.63
CA GLU A 37 -8.24 0.25 -2.35
C GLU A 37 -7.01 -0.48 -1.84
N PHE A 38 -7.12 -1.06 -0.66
CA PHE A 38 -6.03 -1.78 -0.03
C PHE A 38 -6.49 -3.21 0.19
N VAL A 39 -5.82 -4.16 -0.45
CA VAL A 39 -6.20 -5.56 -0.40
C VAL A 39 -4.99 -6.41 0.01
N ILE A 40 -5.19 -7.28 0.98
CA ILE A 40 -4.16 -8.23 1.40
C ILE A 40 -4.67 -9.62 1.12
N VAL A 41 -3.91 -10.38 0.33
CA VAL A 41 -4.23 -11.75 0.00
C VAL A 41 -3.25 -12.70 0.70
N GLY A 42 -3.77 -13.53 1.56
CA GLY A 42 -3.05 -14.62 2.21
C GLY A 42 -3.83 -15.88 1.99
N LYS A 43 -4.27 -16.54 3.04
CA LYS A 43 -5.19 -17.67 2.94
C LYS A 43 -6.57 -17.19 2.46
N LYS A 44 -6.89 -15.95 2.74
CA LYS A 44 -8.13 -15.30 2.33
C LYS A 44 -7.82 -13.94 1.75
N THR A 45 -8.74 -13.41 0.95
CA THR A 45 -8.66 -12.06 0.45
C THR A 45 -9.31 -11.12 1.47
N ASN A 46 -8.56 -10.14 1.93
CA ASN A 46 -9.03 -9.18 2.90
C ASN A 46 -9.01 -7.78 2.30
N ASN A 47 -10.15 -7.13 2.27
CA ASN A 47 -10.24 -5.71 1.94
C ASN A 47 -9.96 -4.93 3.21
N VAL A 48 -8.90 -4.14 3.20
CA VAL A 48 -8.48 -3.41 4.38
C VAL A 48 -9.06 -2.01 4.32
N PRO A 49 -9.95 -1.66 5.24
CA PRO A 49 -10.49 -0.30 5.26
C PRO A 49 -9.42 0.70 5.68
N VAL A 50 -9.21 1.71 4.88
CA VAL A 50 -8.19 2.73 5.16
C VAL A 50 -8.82 3.86 5.95
N THR A 51 -8.29 4.06 7.16
CA THR A 51 -8.75 5.10 8.08
C THR A 51 -8.01 6.41 7.85
N LEU A 52 -6.74 6.32 7.46
CA LEU A 52 -5.91 7.50 7.23
C LEU A 52 -5.01 7.24 6.03
N LEU A 53 -4.96 8.22 5.14
CA LEU A 53 -4.02 8.24 4.03
C LEU A 53 -3.43 9.63 3.97
N THR A 54 -2.12 9.73 4.18
CA THR A 54 -1.41 11.00 4.08
C THR A 54 -0.21 10.88 3.18
N GLN A 55 0.10 11.95 2.51
CA GLN A 55 1.30 12.07 1.69
C GLN A 55 1.99 13.39 2.03
N GLU A 56 3.26 13.30 2.34
CA GLU A 56 4.07 14.47 2.65
C GLU A 56 5.37 14.36 1.86
N GLY A 57 5.46 15.12 0.76
CA GLY A 57 6.55 14.94 -0.19
C GLY A 57 6.51 13.53 -0.77
N ASP A 58 7.60 12.80 -0.63
CA ASP A 58 7.70 11.42 -1.10
C ASP A 58 7.25 10.41 -0.06
N PHE A 59 6.88 10.85 1.13
CA PHE A 59 6.49 9.97 2.22
C PHE A 59 4.99 9.72 2.23
N LEU A 60 4.63 8.46 2.35
CA LEU A 60 3.26 8.01 2.34
C LEU A 60 2.96 7.24 3.61
N THR A 61 1.85 7.57 4.27
CA THR A 61 1.38 6.82 5.43
C THR A 61 -0.04 6.37 5.20
N ILE A 62 -0.28 5.08 5.38
CA ILE A 62 -1.60 4.47 5.25
C ILE A 62 -1.89 3.72 6.54
N LYS A 63 -3.06 3.98 7.12
CA LYS A 63 -3.47 3.32 8.36
C LYS A 63 -4.84 2.69 8.22
N SER A 64 -4.99 1.54 8.85
CA SER A 64 -6.27 0.90 9.06
C SER A 64 -6.43 0.62 10.55
N ASP A 65 -7.28 1.39 11.21
CA ASP A 65 -7.52 1.21 12.64
C ASP A 65 -8.24 -0.10 12.91
N GLU A 66 -9.11 -0.50 12.01
CA GLU A 66 -9.87 -1.74 12.16
C GLU A 66 -8.96 -2.96 12.16
N PHE A 67 -7.96 -2.96 11.32
CA PHE A 67 -7.03 -4.09 11.20
C PHE A 67 -5.76 -3.92 12.03
N GLY A 68 -5.56 -2.75 12.61
CA GLY A 68 -4.33 -2.45 13.34
C GLY A 68 -3.10 -2.42 12.45
N ILE A 69 -3.26 -1.97 11.23
CA ILE A 69 -2.19 -1.98 10.23
C ILE A 69 -1.75 -0.55 9.94
N THR A 70 -0.44 -0.35 9.84
CA THR A 70 0.15 0.90 9.38
C THR A 70 1.20 0.58 8.32
N TYR A 71 1.15 1.30 7.22
CA TYR A 71 2.19 1.23 6.19
C TYR A 71 2.82 2.60 6.04
N ASP A 72 4.13 2.67 6.26
CA ASP A 72 4.92 3.87 6.05
C ASP A 72 5.91 3.61 4.94
N GLY A 73 5.82 4.38 3.87
CA GLY A 73 6.67 4.19 2.72
C GLY A 73 7.22 5.46 2.15
N GLN A 74 8.26 5.32 1.36
CA GLN A 74 8.86 6.42 0.63
C GLN A 74 8.81 6.09 -0.86
N PHE A 75 8.20 6.98 -1.62
CA PHE A 75 8.13 6.85 -3.07
C PHE A 75 9.49 7.15 -3.68
N ARG A 76 9.99 6.22 -4.47
CA ARG A 76 11.27 6.34 -5.16
C ARG A 76 11.02 6.35 -6.65
N LYS A 77 10.93 7.54 -7.20
CA LYS A 77 10.54 7.75 -8.58
C LYS A 77 11.46 7.04 -9.58
N GLU A 78 12.77 7.10 -9.34
CA GLU A 78 13.76 6.51 -10.24
C GLU A 78 13.65 4.99 -10.31
N ALA A 79 13.32 4.37 -9.18
CA ALA A 79 13.18 2.93 -9.12
C ALA A 79 11.75 2.46 -9.44
N GLY A 80 10.79 3.38 -9.51
CA GLY A 80 9.40 3.02 -9.73
C GLY A 80 8.82 2.19 -8.60
N GLU A 81 9.17 2.52 -7.36
CA GLU A 81 8.75 1.73 -6.20
C GLU A 81 8.40 2.61 -5.01
N ILE A 82 7.65 2.04 -4.09
CA ILE A 82 7.43 2.61 -2.76
C ILE A 82 8.11 1.66 -1.79
N LYS A 83 9.16 2.16 -1.14
CA LYS A 83 9.91 1.35 -0.19
C LYS A 83 9.46 1.70 1.22
N GLY A 84 8.97 0.72 1.94
CA GLY A 84 8.42 1.01 3.26
C GLY A 84 8.36 -0.19 4.18
N THR A 85 7.61 0.00 5.25
CA THR A 85 7.45 -0.97 6.32
C THR A 85 5.97 -1.09 6.65
N ILE A 86 5.49 -2.32 6.70
CA ILE A 86 4.15 -2.61 7.17
C ILE A 86 4.22 -3.09 8.62
N THR A 87 3.40 -2.50 9.47
CA THR A 87 3.32 -2.85 10.88
C THR A 87 1.92 -3.35 11.19
N GLN A 88 1.83 -4.48 11.85
CA GLN A 88 0.55 -5.05 12.28
C GLN A 88 0.70 -5.54 13.71
N GLY A 89 0.09 -4.81 14.66
CA GLY A 89 0.27 -5.10 16.07
C GLY A 89 1.76 -5.02 16.44
N PRO A 90 2.32 -6.05 17.08
CA PRO A 90 3.75 -6.06 17.43
C PRO A 90 4.67 -6.48 16.28
N PHE A 91 4.11 -6.82 15.12
CA PHE A 91 4.87 -7.32 13.98
C PHE A 91 5.19 -6.20 13.01
N GLU A 92 6.41 -6.22 12.49
CA GLU A 92 6.88 -5.23 11.54
C GLU A 92 7.68 -5.95 10.45
N GLN A 93 7.36 -5.69 9.19
CA GLN A 93 8.02 -6.29 8.05
C GLN A 93 8.28 -5.26 6.96
N PRO A 94 9.39 -5.39 6.24
CA PRO A 94 9.61 -4.53 5.08
C PRO A 94 8.62 -4.89 3.98
N LEU A 95 8.10 -3.89 3.31
CA LEU A 95 7.19 -4.08 2.18
C LEU A 95 7.52 -3.06 1.10
N VAL A 96 8.02 -3.56 -0.01
CA VAL A 96 8.30 -2.74 -1.19
C VAL A 96 7.16 -2.94 -2.17
N MET A 97 6.49 -1.83 -2.51
CA MET A 97 5.42 -1.84 -3.49
C MET A 97 5.97 -1.41 -4.84
N ARG A 98 5.57 -2.10 -5.89
CA ARG A 98 5.95 -1.77 -7.26
C ARG A 98 4.70 -1.65 -8.11
N ARG A 99 4.78 -0.85 -9.17
CA ARG A 99 3.66 -0.76 -10.08
C ARG A 99 3.35 -2.13 -10.64
N ALA A 100 2.06 -2.47 -10.65
CA ALA A 100 1.62 -3.69 -11.29
C ALA A 100 2.01 -3.64 -12.77
N ALA A 101 2.56 -4.74 -13.27
CA ALA A 101 2.92 -4.82 -14.67
C ALA A 101 1.67 -4.62 -15.51
N VAL A 102 1.72 -3.64 -16.42
CA VAL A 102 0.65 -3.48 -17.38
C VAL A 102 0.81 -4.63 -18.38
N THR A 103 -0.03 -5.63 -18.23
CA THR A 103 -0.05 -6.70 -19.19
C THR A 103 -0.78 -6.17 -20.41
N THR A 104 -0.03 -5.73 -21.36
CA THR A 104 -0.60 -5.45 -22.68
C THR A 104 -0.76 -6.78 -23.38
N PRO A 105 -1.98 -7.13 -23.74
CA PRO A 105 -2.17 -8.31 -24.56
C PRO A 105 -1.52 -8.14 -25.93
#